data_40ba313ea8ec82163f106cb1c7fcfd55
#
_entry.id   40ba313ea8ec82163f106cb1c7fcfd55
#
_cell.length_a   1.000
_cell.length_b   1.000
_cell.length_c   1.000
_cell.angle_alpha   90.00
_cell.angle_beta   90.00
_cell.angle_gamma   90.00
#
_symmetry.space_group_name_H-M   'P 1'
#
loop_
_entity.id
_entity.type
_entity.pdbx_description
1 polymer ?
#
loop_
_entity_poly.entity_id
_entity_poly.type
_entity_poly.pdbx_seq_one_letter_code
_entity_poly.pdbx_strand_id
1 'polypeptide(L)'
;MSELNSGHSKVSERKSHLSVYNIKKIGNLALEIIILQVYKYLLKPLLFTWKPESAHHFTFSLMSTFFNLPGIKGIVRGLFNFEDDSLKRTVFGLTFKNPVGLAAGLDKDAKLIDELSLLGFGFIEIGTLTPKPQDGNPQPRLFRLPAEKALLNRMGFNNGGVEEAVKRLKKRKSRVLIGGNIGKNKTTTNEDAISDYLFCLEVLHPYVDYFVVNVSSPNTPNLRELQEKEPLKKLLLAVRAENDKKEKPKPILLKIAPDLTNGQLDDIVEIVGETKIDGVIATNTTIDRSVLDVDKELALQLGDGGISGAPLKTRSTEVIRYLNEKSGGGFPIIGVGGISSARDAIEKLEAGASLVQVYSGMIYEGPGLIREVKEGLAQYYKS
;
A
#
# COMPACT_ATOMS: atom_id res chain seq x y z
N MET A 1 -39.73 -27.73 42.73
CA MET A 1 -38.29 -27.66 43.08
C MET A 1 -37.35 -27.96 41.89
N SER A 2 -37.81 -27.94 40.63
CA SER A 2 -36.99 -28.27 39.42
C SER A 2 -36.54 -27.08 38.56
N GLU A 3 -37.01 -25.84 38.83
CA GLU A 3 -36.65 -24.68 38.01
C GLU A 3 -35.46 -23.85 38.54
N LEU A 4 -35.05 -24.05 39.79
CA LEU A 4 -33.91 -23.31 40.38
C LEU A 4 -32.53 -23.84 40.01
N ASN A 5 -32.43 -25.06 39.46
CA ASN A 5 -31.13 -25.68 39.11
C ASN A 5 -30.63 -25.36 37.67
N SER A 6 -31.51 -24.91 36.75
CA SER A 6 -31.10 -24.61 35.36
C SER A 6 -30.44 -23.24 35.20
N GLY A 7 -30.71 -22.31 36.12
CA GLY A 7 -30.10 -20.95 36.08
C GLY A 7 -28.65 -20.92 36.53
N HIS A 8 -28.24 -21.74 37.50
CA HIS A 8 -26.88 -21.78 38.04
C HIS A 8 -25.88 -22.41 37.06
N SER A 9 -26.28 -23.41 36.27
CA SER A 9 -25.44 -24.05 35.24
C SER A 9 -25.09 -23.07 34.12
N LYS A 10 -26.08 -22.34 33.59
CA LYS A 10 -25.85 -21.35 32.50
C LYS A 10 -25.00 -20.14 32.89
N VAL A 11 -25.07 -19.70 34.15
CA VAL A 11 -24.26 -18.61 34.68
C VAL A 11 -22.82 -19.06 34.92
N SER A 12 -22.59 -20.31 35.36
CA SER A 12 -21.28 -20.90 35.53
C SER A 12 -20.58 -21.12 34.19
N GLU A 13 -21.29 -21.65 33.19
CA GLU A 13 -20.77 -21.81 31.83
C GLU A 13 -20.41 -20.46 31.17
N ARG A 14 -21.26 -19.44 31.31
CA ARG A 14 -20.92 -18.07 30.81
C ARG A 14 -19.69 -17.49 31.50
N LYS A 15 -19.51 -17.66 32.80
CA LYS A 15 -18.33 -17.19 33.54
C LYS A 15 -17.06 -17.95 33.12
N SER A 16 -17.13 -19.26 32.88
CA SER A 16 -16.02 -20.06 32.41
C SER A 16 -15.60 -19.68 30.96
N HIS A 17 -16.58 -19.47 30.07
CA HIS A 17 -16.33 -19.00 28.71
C HIS A 17 -15.72 -17.59 28.66
N LEU A 18 -16.19 -16.66 29.49
CA LEU A 18 -15.61 -15.32 29.64
C LEU A 18 -14.18 -15.36 30.21
N SER A 19 -13.89 -16.23 31.16
CA SER A 19 -12.56 -16.42 31.74
C SER A 19 -11.59 -16.99 30.70
N VAL A 20 -11.97 -18.04 29.98
CA VAL A 20 -11.15 -18.65 28.92
C VAL A 20 -10.93 -17.67 27.75
N TYR A 21 -11.93 -16.88 27.38
CA TYR A 21 -11.82 -15.84 26.36
C TYR A 21 -10.81 -14.75 26.77
N ASN A 22 -10.90 -14.27 28.01
CA ASN A 22 -9.98 -13.26 28.55
C ASN A 22 -8.55 -13.78 28.65
N ILE A 23 -8.34 -15.03 29.10
CA ILE A 23 -7.01 -15.64 29.16
C ILE A 23 -6.39 -15.77 27.74
N LYS A 24 -7.16 -16.20 26.74
CA LYS A 24 -6.70 -16.26 25.36
C LYS A 24 -6.35 -14.87 24.81
N LYS A 25 -7.15 -13.85 25.12
CA LYS A 25 -6.92 -12.46 24.70
C LYS A 25 -5.64 -11.91 25.34
N ILE A 26 -5.41 -12.15 26.62
CA ILE A 26 -4.20 -11.74 27.33
C ILE A 26 -2.98 -12.49 26.76
N GLY A 27 -3.06 -13.79 26.52
CA GLY A 27 -2.00 -14.59 25.93
C GLY A 27 -1.62 -14.12 24.52
N ASN A 28 -2.61 -13.81 23.70
CA ASN A 28 -2.36 -13.27 22.35
C ASN A 28 -1.71 -11.89 22.41
N LEU A 29 -2.15 -11.01 23.30
CA LEU A 29 -1.56 -9.68 23.47
C LEU A 29 -0.09 -9.77 23.95
N ALA A 30 0.21 -10.66 24.90
CA ALA A 30 1.58 -10.87 25.37
C ALA A 30 2.49 -11.41 24.24
N LEU A 31 2.00 -12.38 23.47
CA LEU A 31 2.75 -12.93 22.34
C LEU A 31 2.97 -11.89 21.23
N GLU A 32 2.00 -11.04 20.98
CA GLU A 32 2.11 -9.92 20.04
C GLU A 32 3.18 -8.93 20.47
N ILE A 33 3.15 -8.50 21.74
CA ILE A 33 4.18 -7.62 22.30
C ILE A 33 5.57 -8.25 22.16
N ILE A 34 5.72 -9.53 22.44
CA ILE A 34 6.98 -10.25 22.29
C ILE A 34 7.45 -10.23 20.81
N ILE A 35 6.57 -10.51 19.86
CA ILE A 35 6.93 -10.53 18.43
C ILE A 35 7.32 -9.14 17.93
N LEU A 36 6.61 -8.09 18.36
CA LEU A 36 6.96 -6.70 18.04
C LEU A 36 8.33 -6.32 18.63
N GLN A 37 8.61 -6.73 19.87
CA GLN A 37 9.90 -6.51 20.51
C GLN A 37 11.01 -7.28 19.80
N VAL A 38 10.78 -8.56 19.46
CA VAL A 38 11.72 -9.39 18.69
C VAL A 38 12.00 -8.74 17.33
N TYR A 39 10.98 -8.24 16.63
CA TYR A 39 11.21 -7.51 15.38
C TYR A 39 12.06 -6.26 15.61
N LYS A 40 11.65 -5.37 16.51
CA LYS A 40 12.29 -4.06 16.74
C LYS A 40 13.74 -4.19 17.22
N TYR A 41 14.00 -5.10 18.18
CA TYR A 41 15.27 -5.15 18.90
C TYR A 41 16.22 -6.25 18.40
N LEU A 42 15.73 -7.24 17.67
CA LEU A 42 16.56 -8.34 17.17
C LEU A 42 16.58 -8.43 15.64
N LEU A 43 15.41 -8.59 15.00
CA LEU A 43 15.36 -8.86 13.57
C LEU A 43 15.69 -7.62 12.74
N LYS A 44 15.12 -6.46 13.09
CA LYS A 44 15.36 -5.22 12.35
C LYS A 44 16.85 -4.80 12.41
N PRO A 45 17.52 -4.70 13.56
CA PRO A 45 18.95 -4.40 13.60
C PRO A 45 19.78 -5.37 12.75
N LEU A 46 19.51 -6.68 12.83
CA LEU A 46 20.20 -7.68 12.03
C LEU A 46 19.97 -7.47 10.52
N LEU A 47 18.73 -7.32 10.09
CA LEU A 47 18.40 -7.08 8.68
C LEU A 47 18.96 -5.75 8.17
N PHE A 48 19.14 -4.77 9.05
CA PHE A 48 19.66 -3.46 8.66
C PHE A 48 21.17 -3.45 8.45
N THR A 49 21.92 -4.46 8.90
CA THR A 49 23.34 -4.64 8.54
C THR A 49 23.51 -5.10 7.09
N TRP A 50 22.48 -5.67 6.47
CA TRP A 50 22.54 -6.14 5.09
C TRP A 50 22.17 -5.04 4.11
N LYS A 51 22.59 -5.19 2.83
CA LYS A 51 22.09 -4.34 1.75
C LYS A 51 20.56 -4.40 1.70
N PRO A 52 19.85 -3.27 1.56
CA PRO A 52 18.38 -3.23 1.67
C PRO A 52 17.66 -4.20 0.72
N GLU A 53 18.12 -4.29 -0.52
CA GLU A 53 17.53 -5.18 -1.52
C GLU A 53 17.79 -6.66 -1.20
N SER A 54 18.97 -7.01 -0.68
CA SER A 54 19.28 -8.37 -0.21
C SER A 54 18.41 -8.77 0.99
N ALA A 55 18.23 -7.87 1.95
CA ALA A 55 17.35 -8.10 3.09
C ALA A 55 15.89 -8.29 2.66
N HIS A 56 15.43 -7.53 1.65
CA HIS A 56 14.10 -7.70 1.06
C HIS A 56 13.93 -9.10 0.45
N HIS A 57 14.84 -9.52 -0.41
CA HIS A 57 14.78 -10.85 -1.05
C HIS A 57 14.85 -11.99 -0.02
N PHE A 58 15.70 -11.89 0.97
CA PHE A 58 15.79 -12.86 2.05
C PHE A 58 14.48 -12.96 2.83
N THR A 59 13.92 -11.82 3.24
CA THR A 59 12.65 -11.77 3.97
C THR A 59 11.52 -12.39 3.16
N PHE A 60 11.44 -12.11 1.86
CA PHE A 60 10.46 -12.70 0.95
C PHE A 60 10.62 -14.21 0.82
N SER A 61 11.86 -14.70 0.67
CA SER A 61 12.15 -16.13 0.63
C SER A 61 11.79 -16.82 1.95
N LEU A 62 12.13 -16.19 3.08
CA LEU A 62 11.79 -16.68 4.40
C LEU A 62 10.27 -16.77 4.61
N MET A 63 9.54 -15.71 4.28
CA MET A 63 8.06 -15.69 4.39
C MET A 63 7.43 -16.76 3.53
N SER A 64 7.84 -16.90 2.27
CA SER A 64 7.29 -17.91 1.36
C SER A 64 7.52 -19.34 1.86
N THR A 65 8.65 -19.61 2.51
CA THR A 65 8.96 -20.92 3.06
C THR A 65 8.25 -21.15 4.39
N PHE A 66 8.40 -20.22 5.33
CA PHE A 66 7.92 -20.37 6.71
C PHE A 66 6.39 -20.41 6.79
N PHE A 67 5.68 -19.56 6.03
CA PHE A 67 4.22 -19.53 6.06
C PHE A 67 3.57 -20.77 5.40
N ASN A 68 4.33 -21.58 4.68
CA ASN A 68 3.84 -22.84 4.14
C ASN A 68 3.96 -24.02 5.13
N LEU A 69 4.61 -23.84 6.28
CA LEU A 69 4.63 -24.86 7.32
C LEU A 69 3.25 -25.04 7.96
N PRO A 70 2.88 -26.29 8.30
CA PRO A 70 1.59 -26.58 8.92
C PRO A 70 1.38 -25.77 10.21
N GLY A 71 0.18 -25.20 10.37
CA GLY A 71 -0.19 -24.42 11.57
C GLY A 71 0.28 -22.97 11.60
N ILE A 72 1.36 -22.61 10.91
CA ILE A 72 1.94 -21.25 10.96
C ILE A 72 0.94 -20.20 10.44
N LYS A 73 0.20 -20.47 9.36
CA LYS A 73 -0.81 -19.52 8.83
C LYS A 73 -1.87 -19.16 9.86
N GLY A 74 -2.29 -20.14 10.66
CA GLY A 74 -3.26 -19.92 11.75
C GLY A 74 -2.68 -19.02 12.84
N ILE A 75 -1.44 -19.26 13.25
CA ILE A 75 -0.73 -18.45 14.25
C ILE A 75 -0.57 -17.01 13.75
N VAL A 76 -0.02 -16.81 12.55
CA VAL A 76 0.19 -15.48 11.96
C VAL A 76 -1.13 -14.71 11.84
N ARG A 77 -2.20 -15.38 11.35
CA ARG A 77 -3.52 -14.77 11.28
C ARG A 77 -4.03 -14.36 12.66
N GLY A 78 -3.89 -15.22 13.67
CA GLY A 78 -4.33 -14.92 15.04
C GLY A 78 -3.58 -13.73 15.66
N LEU A 79 -2.31 -13.54 15.31
CA LEU A 79 -1.47 -12.45 15.81
C LEU A 79 -1.75 -11.10 15.13
N PHE A 80 -1.89 -11.09 13.80
CA PHE A 80 -1.92 -9.84 13.04
C PHE A 80 -3.32 -9.48 12.52
N ASN A 81 -4.26 -10.42 12.46
CA ASN A 81 -5.59 -10.14 11.95
C ASN A 81 -6.52 -9.62 13.05
N PHE A 82 -6.72 -8.32 13.08
CA PHE A 82 -7.77 -7.65 13.83
C PHE A 82 -8.95 -7.36 12.90
N GLU A 83 -10.16 -7.81 13.26
CA GLU A 83 -11.38 -7.58 12.49
C GLU A 83 -12.38 -6.81 13.34
N ASP A 84 -12.95 -5.75 12.78
CA ASP A 84 -14.01 -4.95 13.39
C ASP A 84 -14.92 -4.41 12.27
N ASP A 85 -16.21 -4.55 12.42
CA ASP A 85 -17.17 -4.12 11.39
C ASP A 85 -17.15 -2.61 11.15
N SER A 86 -16.76 -1.81 12.15
CA SER A 86 -16.59 -0.37 12.00
C SER A 86 -15.51 0.02 10.99
N LEU A 87 -14.61 -0.91 10.62
CA LEU A 87 -13.55 -0.69 9.65
C LEU A 87 -13.98 -0.89 8.20
N LYS A 88 -15.11 -1.53 7.94
CA LYS A 88 -15.57 -1.78 6.57
C LYS A 88 -15.83 -0.47 5.83
N ARG A 89 -15.36 -0.39 4.59
CA ARG A 89 -15.56 0.77 3.71
C ARG A 89 -15.97 0.30 2.33
N THR A 90 -16.95 0.97 1.74
CA THR A 90 -17.30 0.80 0.33
C THR A 90 -16.83 2.03 -0.42
N VAL A 91 -15.85 1.85 -1.30
CA VAL A 91 -15.19 2.91 -2.08
C VAL A 91 -15.01 2.40 -3.51
N PHE A 92 -15.18 3.23 -4.52
CA PHE A 92 -15.10 2.86 -5.94
C PHE A 92 -16.01 1.68 -6.33
N GLY A 93 -17.11 1.45 -5.63
CA GLY A 93 -17.97 0.27 -5.82
C GLY A 93 -17.41 -1.04 -5.24
N LEU A 94 -16.24 -1.02 -4.59
CA LEU A 94 -15.61 -2.16 -3.93
C LEU A 94 -15.79 -2.09 -2.42
N THR A 95 -16.01 -3.24 -1.77
CA THR A 95 -16.11 -3.34 -0.31
C THR A 95 -14.80 -3.84 0.29
N PHE A 96 -14.11 -2.95 0.98
CA PHE A 96 -12.88 -3.21 1.72
C PHE A 96 -13.21 -3.66 3.15
N LYS A 97 -12.59 -4.76 3.61
CA LYS A 97 -12.77 -5.26 5.00
C LYS A 97 -12.26 -4.28 6.04
N ASN A 98 -11.22 -3.53 5.69
CA ASN A 98 -10.67 -2.42 6.47
C ASN A 98 -9.96 -1.45 5.52
N PRO A 99 -9.74 -0.19 5.93
CA PRO A 99 -9.20 0.85 5.06
C PRO A 99 -7.67 0.82 4.89
N VAL A 100 -6.96 -0.18 5.44
CA VAL A 100 -5.49 -0.22 5.46
C VAL A 100 -4.97 -1.15 4.38
N GLY A 101 -4.26 -0.62 3.40
CA GLY A 101 -3.67 -1.35 2.29
C GLY A 101 -2.15 -1.38 2.31
N LEU A 102 -1.59 -2.28 1.52
CA LEU A 102 -0.17 -2.30 1.17
C LEU A 102 0.05 -1.50 -0.10
N ALA A 103 0.97 -0.53 -0.06
CA ALA A 103 1.33 0.26 -1.24
C ALA A 103 2.17 -0.54 -2.24
N ALA A 104 2.05 -0.19 -3.53
CA ALA A 104 2.87 -0.75 -4.60
C ALA A 104 4.38 -0.62 -4.33
N GLY A 105 5.14 -1.56 -4.86
CA GLY A 105 6.60 -1.59 -4.79
C GLY A 105 7.16 -2.61 -3.81
N LEU A 106 6.41 -3.08 -2.81
CA LEU A 106 6.87 -4.12 -1.89
C LEU A 106 6.77 -5.51 -2.56
N ASP A 107 5.60 -5.89 -3.02
CA ASP A 107 5.40 -7.12 -3.82
C ASP A 107 5.06 -6.79 -5.26
N LYS A 108 6.08 -6.39 -6.02
CA LYS A 108 5.90 -5.92 -7.40
C LYS A 108 5.31 -7.00 -8.30
N ASP A 109 5.79 -8.22 -8.16
CA ASP A 109 5.50 -9.34 -9.05
C ASP A 109 4.42 -10.29 -8.52
N ALA A 110 3.65 -9.88 -7.51
CA ALA A 110 2.61 -10.72 -6.89
C ALA A 110 3.15 -12.06 -6.32
N LYS A 111 4.32 -12.02 -5.66
CA LYS A 111 5.01 -13.22 -5.15
C LYS A 111 4.47 -13.72 -3.82
N LEU A 112 3.97 -12.82 -2.96
CA LEU A 112 3.61 -13.10 -1.56
C LEU A 112 2.20 -12.63 -1.18
N ILE A 113 1.26 -12.58 -2.12
CA ILE A 113 -0.10 -12.08 -1.84
C ILE A 113 -0.77 -12.87 -0.71
N ASP A 114 -0.66 -14.20 -0.73
CA ASP A 114 -1.28 -15.06 0.27
C ASP A 114 -0.67 -14.84 1.65
N GLU A 115 0.65 -14.70 1.74
CA GLU A 115 1.39 -14.46 2.97
C GLU A 115 1.14 -13.05 3.52
N LEU A 116 1.21 -12.04 2.67
CA LEU A 116 0.95 -10.64 3.05
C LEU A 116 -0.50 -10.43 3.50
N SER A 117 -1.46 -11.15 2.92
CA SER A 117 -2.86 -11.09 3.33
C SER A 117 -3.08 -11.54 4.78
N LEU A 118 -2.19 -12.42 5.32
CA LEU A 118 -2.26 -12.87 6.71
C LEU A 118 -1.89 -11.78 7.72
N LEU A 119 -1.20 -10.73 7.27
CA LEU A 119 -0.88 -9.55 8.10
C LEU A 119 -2.09 -8.63 8.31
N GLY A 120 -3.23 -8.94 7.68
CA GLY A 120 -4.49 -8.26 7.91
C GLY A 120 -4.75 -7.03 7.04
N PHE A 121 -4.02 -6.84 5.94
CA PHE A 121 -4.33 -5.80 4.96
C PHE A 121 -5.75 -5.97 4.38
N GLY A 122 -6.46 -4.86 4.21
CA GLY A 122 -7.75 -4.83 3.52
C GLY A 122 -7.61 -4.96 2.01
N PHE A 123 -6.48 -4.53 1.46
CA PHE A 123 -6.12 -4.63 0.05
C PHE A 123 -4.60 -4.58 -0.14
N ILE A 124 -4.13 -5.07 -1.29
CA ILE A 124 -2.70 -5.11 -1.64
C ILE A 124 -2.55 -4.54 -3.05
N GLU A 125 -1.68 -3.54 -3.21
CA GLU A 125 -1.31 -2.99 -4.51
C GLU A 125 -0.01 -3.65 -4.98
N ILE A 126 -0.09 -4.43 -6.07
CA ILE A 126 1.06 -5.03 -6.74
C ILE A 126 1.64 -4.07 -7.78
N GLY A 127 2.83 -4.33 -8.24
CA GLY A 127 3.50 -3.53 -9.28
C GLY A 127 4.47 -2.48 -8.67
N THR A 128 4.91 -1.53 -9.45
CA THR A 128 4.43 -1.23 -10.82
C THR A 128 4.88 -2.33 -11.77
N LEU A 129 3.93 -2.81 -12.54
CA LEU A 129 4.15 -3.78 -13.61
C LEU A 129 4.23 -3.08 -14.96
N THR A 130 5.08 -3.60 -15.82
CA THR A 130 5.25 -3.15 -17.21
C THR A 130 4.94 -4.30 -18.16
N PRO A 131 4.64 -4.06 -19.44
CA PRO A 131 4.36 -5.12 -20.41
C PRO A 131 5.45 -6.19 -20.41
N LYS A 132 6.70 -5.77 -20.61
CA LYS A 132 7.88 -6.64 -20.64
C LYS A 132 8.64 -6.59 -19.32
N PRO A 133 9.34 -7.69 -18.94
CA PRO A 133 10.26 -7.64 -17.81
C PRO A 133 11.36 -6.61 -18.03
N GLN A 134 11.81 -6.00 -16.93
CA GLN A 134 12.96 -5.08 -16.96
C GLN A 134 13.69 -5.10 -15.62
N ASP A 135 15.02 -4.98 -15.68
CA ASP A 135 15.89 -5.06 -14.51
C ASP A 135 15.82 -3.80 -13.64
N GLY A 136 15.34 -2.69 -14.19
CA GLY A 136 15.35 -1.39 -13.54
C GLY A 136 16.69 -0.69 -13.63
N ASN A 137 16.99 0.20 -12.68
CA ASN A 137 18.25 0.94 -12.64
C ASN A 137 19.37 0.11 -12.01
N PRO A 138 20.66 0.44 -12.28
CA PRO A 138 21.81 -0.25 -11.67
C PRO A 138 21.78 -0.21 -10.13
N GLN A 139 22.33 -1.24 -9.50
CA GLN A 139 22.55 -1.30 -8.07
C GLN A 139 23.86 -0.59 -7.67
N PRO A 140 23.93 -0.02 -6.43
CA PRO A 140 22.90 0.05 -5.41
C PRO A 140 21.81 1.09 -5.75
N ARG A 141 20.54 0.73 -5.48
CA ARG A 141 19.37 1.53 -5.86
C ARG A 141 18.30 1.64 -4.78
N LEU A 142 18.58 1.09 -3.61
CA LEU A 142 17.73 1.20 -2.42
C LEU A 142 18.61 1.47 -1.20
N PHE A 143 18.29 2.54 -0.46
CA PHE A 143 19.06 3.01 0.68
C PHE A 143 18.12 3.25 1.86
N ARG A 144 18.60 2.96 3.07
CA ARG A 144 17.92 3.29 4.31
C ARG A 144 18.52 4.55 4.91
N LEU A 145 17.66 5.38 5.45
CA LEU A 145 18.00 6.56 6.24
C LEU A 145 17.38 6.35 7.64
N PRO A 146 18.06 5.58 8.53
CA PRO A 146 17.46 5.14 9.78
C PRO A 146 17.10 6.28 10.74
N ALA A 147 17.92 7.34 10.82
CA ALA A 147 17.65 8.50 11.64
C ALA A 147 16.34 9.19 11.24
N GLU A 148 16.08 9.27 9.94
CA GLU A 148 14.90 9.88 9.35
C GLU A 148 13.69 8.91 9.26
N LYS A 149 13.84 7.65 9.64
CA LYS A 149 12.87 6.59 9.32
C LYS A 149 12.41 6.61 7.86
N ALA A 150 13.35 6.82 6.96
CA ALA A 150 13.14 7.03 5.53
C ALA A 150 13.85 6.00 4.66
N LEU A 151 13.34 5.85 3.44
CA LEU A 151 13.99 5.10 2.37
C LEU A 151 14.21 6.01 1.17
N LEU A 152 15.41 5.95 0.58
CA LEU A 152 15.69 6.50 -0.73
C LEU A 152 15.74 5.36 -1.73
N ASN A 153 14.98 5.45 -2.81
CA ASN A 153 14.99 4.46 -3.88
C ASN A 153 15.14 5.09 -5.26
N ARG A 154 15.86 4.37 -6.12
CA ARG A 154 15.98 4.65 -7.56
C ARG A 154 15.76 3.37 -8.36
N MET A 155 14.67 2.65 -8.07
CA MET A 155 14.43 1.29 -8.56
C MET A 155 14.22 1.20 -10.08
N GLY A 156 13.51 2.15 -10.70
CA GLY A 156 13.29 2.17 -12.16
C GLY A 156 12.36 1.07 -12.65
N PHE A 157 11.29 0.78 -11.89
CA PHE A 157 10.25 -0.23 -12.23
C PHE A 157 10.81 -1.62 -12.54
N ASN A 158 11.82 -2.10 -11.78
CA ASN A 158 12.27 -3.48 -11.91
C ASN A 158 11.12 -4.44 -11.60
N ASN A 159 10.78 -5.29 -12.55
CA ASN A 159 9.71 -6.29 -12.44
C ASN A 159 9.86 -7.39 -13.50
N GLY A 160 9.18 -8.51 -13.28
CA GLY A 160 9.22 -9.67 -14.18
C GLY A 160 8.28 -9.59 -15.38
N GLY A 161 7.60 -8.46 -15.59
CA GLY A 161 6.57 -8.29 -16.60
C GLY A 161 5.19 -8.73 -16.13
N VAL A 162 4.17 -8.16 -16.76
CA VAL A 162 2.77 -8.38 -16.36
C VAL A 162 2.33 -9.84 -16.48
N GLU A 163 2.81 -10.57 -17.49
CA GLU A 163 2.45 -11.97 -17.69
C GLU A 163 2.97 -12.89 -16.58
N GLU A 164 4.19 -12.63 -16.06
CA GLU A 164 4.73 -13.38 -14.93
C GLU A 164 3.95 -13.11 -13.63
N ALA A 165 3.49 -11.90 -13.42
CA ALA A 165 2.61 -11.59 -12.30
C ALA A 165 1.27 -12.34 -12.42
N VAL A 166 0.68 -12.40 -13.61
CA VAL A 166 -0.56 -13.16 -13.88
C VAL A 166 -0.41 -14.64 -13.58
N LYS A 167 0.71 -15.28 -13.92
CA LYS A 167 0.95 -16.69 -13.57
C LYS A 167 0.85 -16.94 -12.05
N ARG A 168 1.26 -15.98 -11.23
CA ARG A 168 1.18 -16.04 -9.76
C ARG A 168 -0.23 -15.71 -9.26
N LEU A 169 -0.85 -14.66 -9.81
CA LEU A 169 -2.23 -14.28 -9.49
C LEU A 169 -3.22 -15.43 -9.73
N LYS A 170 -3.05 -16.23 -10.80
CA LYS A 170 -3.85 -17.43 -11.05
C LYS A 170 -3.76 -18.49 -9.94
N LYS A 171 -2.67 -18.53 -9.19
CA LYS A 171 -2.41 -19.51 -8.13
C LYS A 171 -2.77 -19.00 -6.74
N ARG A 172 -3.11 -17.71 -6.60
CA ARG A 172 -3.46 -17.12 -5.30
C ARG A 172 -4.67 -17.79 -4.67
N LYS A 173 -4.64 -17.96 -3.36
CA LYS A 173 -5.75 -18.51 -2.55
C LYS A 173 -6.47 -17.42 -1.76
N SER A 174 -5.79 -16.34 -1.44
CA SER A 174 -6.35 -15.20 -0.72
C SER A 174 -7.41 -14.48 -1.55
N ARG A 175 -8.46 -14.01 -0.84
CA ARG A 175 -9.52 -13.16 -1.40
C ARG A 175 -9.33 -11.68 -1.07
N VAL A 176 -8.12 -11.27 -0.65
CA VAL A 176 -7.79 -9.86 -0.46
C VAL A 176 -7.93 -9.13 -1.78
N LEU A 177 -8.46 -7.90 -1.74
CA LEU A 177 -8.58 -7.07 -2.94
C LEU A 177 -7.19 -6.69 -3.47
N ILE A 178 -7.02 -6.78 -4.78
CA ILE A 178 -5.75 -6.51 -5.46
C ILE A 178 -5.88 -5.29 -6.36
N GLY A 179 -5.02 -4.31 -6.13
CA GLY A 179 -4.78 -3.21 -7.05
C GLY A 179 -3.64 -3.55 -8.02
N GLY A 180 -3.89 -3.41 -9.30
CA GLY A 180 -2.90 -3.56 -10.35
C GLY A 180 -2.25 -2.23 -10.69
N ASN A 181 -1.07 -1.94 -10.14
CA ASN A 181 -0.32 -0.73 -10.47
C ASN A 181 0.46 -0.96 -11.76
N ILE A 182 0.17 -0.17 -12.79
CA ILE A 182 0.69 -0.33 -14.14
C ILE A 182 1.48 0.91 -14.59
N GLY A 183 2.47 0.67 -15.43
CA GLY A 183 3.33 1.71 -15.98
C GLY A 183 3.97 1.29 -17.31
N LYS A 184 4.61 2.24 -18.00
CA LYS A 184 5.34 1.94 -19.23
C LYS A 184 6.72 1.34 -18.98
N ASN A 185 7.22 0.56 -19.92
CA ASN A 185 8.61 0.13 -19.96
C ASN A 185 9.55 1.34 -20.08
N LYS A 186 10.79 1.20 -19.60
CA LYS A 186 11.82 2.25 -19.68
C LYS A 186 12.16 2.59 -21.13
N THR A 187 12.13 1.59 -22.01
CA THR A 187 12.44 1.72 -23.44
C THR A 187 11.30 2.28 -24.28
N THR A 188 10.09 2.32 -23.77
CA THR A 188 8.92 2.91 -24.46
C THR A 188 8.97 4.43 -24.31
N THR A 189 8.78 5.17 -25.40
CA THR A 189 8.72 6.64 -25.37
C THR A 189 7.46 7.15 -24.68
N ASN A 190 7.35 8.44 -24.41
CA ASN A 190 6.12 8.99 -23.82
C ASN A 190 4.97 9.03 -24.85
N GLU A 191 5.30 9.20 -26.13
CA GLU A 191 4.36 9.17 -27.26
C GLU A 191 3.67 7.81 -27.39
N ASP A 192 4.42 6.71 -27.15
CA ASP A 192 3.94 5.35 -27.26
C ASP A 192 3.44 4.79 -25.92
N ALA A 193 3.52 5.55 -24.82
CA ALA A 193 3.22 5.10 -23.47
C ALA A 193 1.85 4.44 -23.35
N ILE A 194 0.84 4.99 -24.03
CA ILE A 194 -0.54 4.48 -23.97
C ILE A 194 -0.60 2.98 -24.28
N SER A 195 0.15 2.50 -25.26
CA SER A 195 0.16 1.09 -25.65
C SER A 195 0.55 0.16 -24.49
N ASP A 196 1.53 0.58 -23.68
CA ASP A 196 2.02 -0.18 -22.54
C ASP A 196 0.97 -0.27 -21.41
N TYR A 197 0.28 0.85 -21.13
CA TYR A 197 -0.78 0.86 -20.12
C TYR A 197 -1.97 0.00 -20.56
N LEU A 198 -2.38 0.09 -21.83
CA LEU A 198 -3.47 -0.71 -22.36
C LEU A 198 -3.14 -2.20 -22.36
N PHE A 199 -1.91 -2.57 -22.75
CA PHE A 199 -1.45 -3.97 -22.69
C PHE A 199 -1.51 -4.50 -21.25
N CYS A 200 -0.98 -3.76 -20.28
CA CYS A 200 -1.04 -4.16 -18.88
C CYS A 200 -2.49 -4.28 -18.36
N LEU A 201 -3.37 -3.34 -18.75
CA LEU A 201 -4.78 -3.39 -18.38
C LEU A 201 -5.43 -4.66 -18.93
N GLU A 202 -5.25 -4.96 -20.21
CA GLU A 202 -5.83 -6.13 -20.87
C GLU A 202 -5.43 -7.44 -20.17
N VAL A 203 -4.12 -7.62 -19.94
CA VAL A 203 -3.56 -8.85 -19.38
C VAL A 203 -3.94 -9.04 -17.91
N LEU A 204 -4.00 -7.94 -17.11
CA LEU A 204 -4.31 -8.01 -15.68
C LEU A 204 -5.82 -8.02 -15.39
N HIS A 205 -6.66 -7.58 -16.31
CA HIS A 205 -8.07 -7.32 -16.05
C HIS A 205 -8.79 -8.49 -15.33
N PRO A 206 -8.62 -9.77 -15.66
CA PRO A 206 -9.30 -10.86 -14.97
C PRO A 206 -8.82 -11.11 -13.53
N TYR A 207 -7.69 -10.54 -13.12
CA TYR A 207 -6.95 -10.97 -11.92
C TYR A 207 -6.81 -9.91 -10.83
N VAL A 208 -7.12 -8.65 -11.12
CA VAL A 208 -7.08 -7.54 -10.15
C VAL A 208 -8.48 -6.98 -9.93
N ASP A 209 -8.68 -6.23 -8.86
CA ASP A 209 -9.98 -5.65 -8.50
C ASP A 209 -10.11 -4.19 -8.93
N TYR A 210 -8.99 -3.47 -9.03
CA TYR A 210 -8.90 -2.09 -9.53
C TYR A 210 -7.54 -1.86 -10.19
N PHE A 211 -7.43 -0.80 -10.99
CA PHE A 211 -6.18 -0.38 -11.65
C PHE A 211 -5.63 0.90 -11.08
N VAL A 212 -4.30 1.03 -11.13
CA VAL A 212 -3.59 2.26 -10.78
C VAL A 212 -2.68 2.66 -11.92
N VAL A 213 -2.98 3.78 -12.55
CA VAL A 213 -2.13 4.40 -13.58
C VAL A 213 -1.01 5.16 -12.87
N ASN A 214 0.23 4.67 -12.99
CA ASN A 214 1.38 5.24 -12.31
C ASN A 214 2.26 6.03 -13.29
N VAL A 215 2.14 7.34 -13.25
CA VAL A 215 2.93 8.30 -14.02
C VAL A 215 3.88 9.12 -13.15
N SER A 216 4.00 8.78 -11.86
CA SER A 216 4.60 9.65 -10.83
C SER A 216 5.96 9.19 -10.33
N SER A 217 6.53 8.08 -10.85
CA SER A 217 7.86 7.63 -10.44
C SER A 217 8.95 8.59 -10.91
N PRO A 218 9.84 9.04 -10.01
CA PRO A 218 10.99 9.86 -10.41
C PRO A 218 12.13 9.03 -11.03
N ASN A 219 12.01 7.71 -11.06
CA ASN A 219 13.09 6.78 -11.34
C ASN A 219 13.07 6.21 -12.77
N THR A 220 12.10 6.63 -13.57
CA THR A 220 11.97 6.31 -15.00
C THR A 220 12.13 7.61 -15.78
N PRO A 221 13.04 7.69 -16.75
CA PRO A 221 13.28 8.92 -17.51
C PRO A 221 11.99 9.48 -18.10
N ASN A 222 11.80 10.77 -17.95
CA ASN A 222 10.71 11.58 -18.49
C ASN A 222 9.28 11.11 -18.13
N LEU A 223 9.13 10.08 -17.28
CA LEU A 223 7.80 9.55 -16.93
C LEU A 223 6.90 10.63 -16.32
N ARG A 224 7.46 11.53 -15.51
CA ARG A 224 6.68 12.59 -14.84
C ARG A 224 6.15 13.66 -15.81
N GLU A 225 6.67 13.76 -17.04
CA GLU A 225 6.10 14.60 -18.10
C GLU A 225 4.70 14.14 -18.50
N LEU A 226 4.39 12.83 -18.28
CA LEU A 226 3.03 12.29 -18.45
C LEU A 226 2.04 12.81 -17.40
N GLN A 227 2.49 13.53 -16.36
CA GLN A 227 1.60 14.21 -15.41
C GLN A 227 1.15 15.61 -15.89
N GLU A 228 1.74 16.12 -16.98
CA GLU A 228 1.28 17.36 -17.61
C GLU A 228 -0.15 17.16 -18.15
N LYS A 229 -0.94 18.23 -18.13
CA LYS A 229 -2.41 18.18 -18.33
C LYS A 229 -2.84 17.38 -19.55
N GLU A 230 -2.38 17.75 -20.75
CA GLU A 230 -2.85 17.11 -21.97
C GLU A 230 -2.35 15.67 -22.15
N PRO A 231 -1.07 15.33 -21.92
CA PRO A 231 -0.61 13.94 -21.93
C PRO A 231 -1.35 13.05 -20.95
N LEU A 232 -1.57 13.54 -19.72
CA LEU A 232 -2.27 12.78 -18.69
C LEU A 232 -3.73 12.53 -19.06
N LYS A 233 -4.43 13.56 -19.48
CA LYS A 233 -5.83 13.45 -19.92
C LYS A 233 -5.98 12.45 -21.07
N LYS A 234 -5.10 12.54 -22.09
CA LYS A 234 -5.11 11.61 -23.22
C LYS A 234 -4.90 10.16 -22.78
N LEU A 235 -3.91 9.92 -21.88
CA LEU A 235 -3.64 8.60 -21.35
C LEU A 235 -4.85 8.04 -20.58
N LEU A 236 -5.41 8.82 -19.66
CA LEU A 236 -6.52 8.37 -18.81
C LEU A 236 -7.79 8.11 -19.61
N LEU A 237 -8.10 8.94 -20.60
CA LEU A 237 -9.23 8.70 -21.54
C LEU A 237 -9.03 7.40 -22.31
N ALA A 238 -7.81 7.11 -22.79
CA ALA A 238 -7.53 5.87 -23.51
C ALA A 238 -7.70 4.63 -22.61
N VAL A 239 -7.16 4.69 -21.37
CA VAL A 239 -7.29 3.61 -20.38
C VAL A 239 -8.74 3.42 -19.98
N ARG A 240 -9.50 4.50 -19.78
CA ARG A 240 -10.94 4.46 -19.47
C ARG A 240 -11.74 3.82 -20.60
N ALA A 241 -11.53 4.29 -21.82
CA ALA A 241 -12.24 3.78 -22.99
C ALA A 241 -12.00 2.26 -23.21
N GLU A 242 -10.77 1.76 -22.94
CA GLU A 242 -10.47 0.33 -23.05
C GLU A 242 -11.12 -0.48 -21.91
N ASN A 243 -11.11 0.06 -20.69
CA ASN A 243 -11.74 -0.58 -19.54
C ASN A 243 -13.28 -0.65 -19.71
N ASP A 244 -13.91 0.38 -20.28
CA ASP A 244 -15.36 0.45 -20.49
C ASP A 244 -15.87 -0.56 -21.55
N LYS A 245 -14.98 -1.11 -22.39
CA LYS A 245 -15.31 -2.20 -23.31
C LYS A 245 -15.44 -3.55 -22.61
N LYS A 246 -14.97 -3.68 -21.37
CA LYS A 246 -15.02 -4.93 -20.63
C LYS A 246 -16.44 -5.19 -20.10
N GLU A 247 -16.83 -6.44 -20.02
CA GLU A 247 -18.13 -6.85 -19.44
C GLU A 247 -18.34 -6.30 -18.02
N LYS A 248 -17.27 -6.22 -17.24
CA LYS A 248 -17.24 -5.70 -15.88
C LYS A 248 -16.09 -4.70 -15.75
N PRO A 249 -16.30 -3.44 -16.13
CA PRO A 249 -15.30 -2.40 -15.95
C PRO A 249 -14.84 -2.31 -14.50
N LYS A 250 -13.58 -2.01 -14.27
CA LYS A 250 -12.95 -1.93 -12.94
C LYS A 250 -12.60 -0.49 -12.60
N PRO A 251 -12.56 -0.12 -11.31
CA PRO A 251 -12.11 1.20 -10.92
C PRO A 251 -10.71 1.49 -11.43
N ILE A 252 -10.49 2.71 -11.91
CA ILE A 252 -9.20 3.23 -12.37
C ILE A 252 -8.82 4.40 -11.47
N LEU A 253 -7.64 4.32 -10.85
CA LEU A 253 -7.08 5.36 -10.02
C LEU A 253 -5.81 5.93 -10.63
N LEU A 254 -5.55 7.21 -10.40
CA LEU A 254 -4.32 7.88 -10.78
C LEU A 254 -3.39 8.01 -9.56
N LYS A 255 -2.13 7.58 -9.68
CA LYS A 255 -1.11 7.79 -8.62
C LYS A 255 -0.22 8.98 -8.95
N ILE A 256 -0.24 10.01 -8.11
CA ILE A 256 0.43 11.29 -8.33
C ILE A 256 1.70 11.44 -7.48
N ALA A 257 2.60 12.33 -7.92
CA ALA A 257 3.77 12.76 -7.16
C ALA A 257 3.39 13.76 -6.06
N PRO A 258 4.14 13.81 -4.94
CA PRO A 258 3.94 14.83 -3.92
C PRO A 258 4.49 16.20 -4.33
N ASP A 259 5.38 16.23 -5.31
CA ASP A 259 6.16 17.40 -5.71
C ASP A 259 5.38 18.33 -6.67
N LEU A 260 4.11 18.03 -6.93
CA LEU A 260 3.24 18.87 -7.78
C LEU A 260 2.97 20.23 -7.12
N THR A 261 2.96 21.30 -7.93
CA THR A 261 2.52 22.64 -7.53
C THR A 261 0.99 22.67 -7.36
N ASN A 262 0.47 23.69 -6.69
CA ASN A 262 -0.98 23.83 -6.53
C ASN A 262 -1.70 23.94 -7.89
N GLY A 263 -1.10 24.63 -8.87
CA GLY A 263 -1.68 24.69 -10.22
C GLY A 263 -1.76 23.31 -10.90
N GLN A 264 -0.73 22.49 -10.74
CA GLN A 264 -0.77 21.12 -11.23
C GLN A 264 -1.78 20.23 -10.46
N LEU A 265 -1.97 20.48 -9.16
CA LEU A 265 -3.03 19.81 -8.38
C LEU A 265 -4.44 20.24 -8.84
N ASP A 266 -4.62 21.51 -9.24
CA ASP A 266 -5.86 21.99 -9.87
C ASP A 266 -6.13 21.26 -11.19
N ASP A 267 -5.10 21.09 -12.02
CA ASP A 267 -5.19 20.28 -13.25
C ASP A 267 -5.60 18.83 -12.97
N ILE A 268 -5.03 18.20 -11.90
CA ILE A 268 -5.46 16.85 -11.49
C ILE A 268 -6.95 16.80 -11.15
N VAL A 269 -7.47 17.77 -10.40
CA VAL A 269 -8.91 17.83 -10.06
C VAL A 269 -9.76 17.91 -11.31
N GLU A 270 -9.39 18.79 -12.25
CA GLU A 270 -10.10 18.96 -13.53
C GLU A 270 -10.06 17.67 -14.37
N ILE A 271 -8.87 17.06 -14.53
CA ILE A 271 -8.68 15.84 -15.30
C ILE A 271 -9.49 14.67 -14.73
N VAL A 272 -9.51 14.49 -13.41
CA VAL A 272 -10.33 13.44 -12.77
C VAL A 272 -11.81 13.65 -13.08
N GLY A 273 -12.28 14.90 -13.01
CA GLY A 273 -13.66 15.28 -13.36
C GLY A 273 -14.00 15.01 -14.82
N GLU A 274 -13.09 15.29 -15.75
CA GLU A 274 -13.33 15.14 -17.19
C GLU A 274 -13.19 13.68 -17.66
N THR A 275 -12.18 12.95 -17.17
CA THR A 275 -11.90 11.57 -17.58
C THR A 275 -12.76 10.54 -16.88
N LYS A 276 -13.46 10.96 -15.81
CA LYS A 276 -14.31 10.08 -14.99
C LYS A 276 -13.59 8.87 -14.43
N ILE A 277 -12.28 8.98 -14.16
CA ILE A 277 -11.58 7.96 -13.37
C ILE A 277 -12.09 7.98 -11.93
N ASP A 278 -11.91 6.88 -11.23
CA ASP A 278 -12.65 6.60 -10.00
C ASP A 278 -11.99 7.18 -8.74
N GLY A 279 -10.75 7.70 -8.84
CA GLY A 279 -10.07 8.33 -7.71
C GLY A 279 -8.58 8.54 -7.90
N VAL A 280 -7.93 8.99 -6.83
CA VAL A 280 -6.51 9.36 -6.82
C VAL A 280 -5.77 8.65 -5.68
N ILE A 281 -4.52 8.26 -5.89
CA ILE A 281 -3.59 7.82 -4.85
C ILE A 281 -2.57 8.93 -4.60
N ALA A 282 -2.65 9.53 -3.44
CA ALA A 282 -1.78 10.62 -3.00
C ALA A 282 -0.96 10.19 -1.76
N THR A 283 0.37 9.94 -1.89
CA THR A 283 1.24 10.25 -3.02
C THR A 283 2.28 9.15 -3.30
N ASN A 284 3.05 9.29 -4.40
CA ASN A 284 4.30 8.57 -4.62
C ASN A 284 5.41 9.17 -3.71
N THR A 285 6.67 8.86 -3.98
CA THR A 285 7.86 9.36 -3.27
C THR A 285 8.26 10.76 -3.74
N THR A 286 8.88 11.57 -2.87
CA THR A 286 9.36 12.92 -3.17
C THR A 286 10.80 12.94 -3.66
N ILE A 287 11.12 13.89 -4.55
CA ILE A 287 12.49 14.22 -4.92
C ILE A 287 13.05 15.38 -4.10
N ASP A 288 12.23 16.03 -3.30
CA ASP A 288 12.66 17.13 -2.44
C ASP A 288 13.55 16.60 -1.31
N ARG A 289 14.79 17.09 -1.28
CA ARG A 289 15.78 16.73 -0.25
C ARG A 289 15.66 17.58 1.01
N SER A 290 14.98 18.72 0.93
CA SER A 290 14.75 19.60 2.08
C SER A 290 13.87 18.99 3.17
N VAL A 291 13.17 17.92 2.85
CA VAL A 291 12.35 17.15 3.81
C VAL A 291 13.20 16.33 4.80
N LEU A 292 14.49 16.17 4.54
CA LEU A 292 15.43 15.44 5.40
C LEU A 292 16.12 16.40 6.38
N ASP A 293 16.22 15.98 7.64
CA ASP A 293 17.01 16.68 8.66
C ASP A 293 18.48 16.23 8.59
N VAL A 294 19.10 16.46 7.45
CA VAL A 294 20.52 16.17 7.19
C VAL A 294 21.20 17.42 6.58
N ASP A 295 22.51 17.49 6.72
CA ASP A 295 23.25 18.58 6.08
C ASP A 295 23.15 18.52 4.54
N LYS A 296 23.40 19.67 3.88
CA LYS A 296 23.27 19.79 2.42
C LYS A 296 24.25 18.89 1.67
N GLU A 297 25.43 18.66 2.24
CA GLU A 297 26.46 17.83 1.60
C GLU A 297 26.01 16.36 1.58
N LEU A 298 25.51 15.84 2.69
CA LEU A 298 24.95 14.49 2.76
C LEU A 298 23.72 14.35 1.85
N ALA A 299 22.85 15.35 1.82
CA ALA A 299 21.70 15.37 0.94
C ALA A 299 22.09 15.27 -0.55
N LEU A 300 23.17 15.95 -0.96
CA LEU A 300 23.72 15.88 -2.32
C LEU A 300 24.36 14.52 -2.61
N GLN A 301 25.10 13.94 -1.66
CA GLN A 301 25.71 12.62 -1.79
C GLN A 301 24.72 11.49 -1.98
N LEU A 302 23.47 11.65 -1.50
CA LEU A 302 22.40 10.67 -1.71
C LEU A 302 22.05 10.51 -3.20
N GLY A 303 22.28 11.53 -4.02
CA GLY A 303 22.03 11.53 -5.47
C GLY A 303 20.53 11.42 -5.79
N ASP A 304 20.21 10.95 -7.00
CA ASP A 304 18.84 10.83 -7.50
C ASP A 304 18.04 9.75 -6.78
N GLY A 305 16.71 9.83 -6.91
CA GLY A 305 15.77 8.87 -6.37
C GLY A 305 14.65 9.51 -5.58
N GLY A 306 13.66 8.71 -5.21
CA GLY A 306 12.50 9.14 -4.42
C GLY A 306 12.65 8.80 -2.95
N ILE A 307 12.33 9.75 -2.07
CA ILE A 307 12.30 9.59 -0.61
C ILE A 307 10.89 9.19 -0.18
N SER A 308 10.81 8.16 0.67
CA SER A 308 9.59 7.72 1.34
C SER A 308 9.84 7.58 2.85
N GLY A 309 8.77 7.43 3.63
CA GLY A 309 8.87 7.31 5.08
C GLY A 309 8.44 8.58 5.81
N ALA A 310 8.88 8.76 7.04
CA ALA A 310 8.43 9.84 7.91
C ALA A 310 8.56 11.25 7.30
N PRO A 311 9.64 11.60 6.57
CA PRO A 311 9.78 12.93 5.97
C PRO A 311 8.66 13.30 4.98
N LEU A 312 8.04 12.30 4.35
CA LEU A 312 6.97 12.54 3.39
C LEU A 312 5.60 12.81 4.04
N LYS A 313 5.45 12.61 5.36
CA LYS A 313 4.15 12.62 6.04
C LYS A 313 3.39 13.93 5.84
N THR A 314 4.01 15.05 6.17
CA THR A 314 3.37 16.38 6.12
C THR A 314 2.94 16.71 4.71
N ARG A 315 3.87 16.64 3.73
CA ARG A 315 3.57 16.99 2.34
C ARG A 315 2.47 16.12 1.73
N SER A 316 2.49 14.81 1.99
CA SER A 316 1.43 13.92 1.53
C SER A 316 0.06 14.27 2.14
N THR A 317 0.01 14.66 3.42
CA THR A 317 -1.24 15.10 4.08
C THR A 317 -1.76 16.41 3.48
N GLU A 318 -0.88 17.37 3.20
CA GLU A 318 -1.23 18.62 2.53
C GLU A 318 -1.82 18.40 1.14
N VAL A 319 -1.19 17.54 0.34
CA VAL A 319 -1.70 17.21 -1.01
C VAL A 319 -3.08 16.56 -0.93
N ILE A 320 -3.30 15.63 0.00
CA ILE A 320 -4.62 15.00 0.21
C ILE A 320 -5.66 16.05 0.56
N ARG A 321 -5.36 16.93 1.53
CA ARG A 321 -6.26 17.99 1.97
C ARG A 321 -6.60 18.94 0.82
N TYR A 322 -5.58 19.39 0.09
CA TYR A 322 -5.76 20.27 -1.06
C TYR A 322 -6.69 19.67 -2.11
N LEU A 323 -6.45 18.42 -2.51
CA LEU A 323 -7.29 17.73 -3.48
C LEU A 323 -8.74 17.56 -2.99
N ASN A 324 -8.91 17.19 -1.71
CA ASN A 324 -10.24 17.02 -1.12
C ASN A 324 -11.01 18.34 -1.08
N GLU A 325 -10.39 19.41 -0.59
CA GLU A 325 -10.99 20.74 -0.52
C GLU A 325 -11.32 21.29 -1.92
N LYS A 326 -10.35 21.21 -2.83
CA LYS A 326 -10.51 21.76 -4.19
C LYS A 326 -11.56 21.02 -5.03
N SER A 327 -11.67 19.72 -4.84
CA SER A 327 -12.70 18.90 -5.50
C SER A 327 -14.06 18.93 -4.79
N GLY A 328 -14.15 19.51 -3.58
CA GLY A 328 -15.34 19.42 -2.73
C GLY A 328 -15.69 17.98 -2.33
N GLY A 329 -14.66 17.11 -2.18
CA GLY A 329 -14.86 15.68 -1.93
C GLY A 329 -15.37 14.91 -3.15
N GLY A 330 -15.21 15.45 -4.37
CA GLY A 330 -15.81 14.94 -5.61
C GLY A 330 -15.28 13.58 -6.08
N PHE A 331 -14.17 13.10 -5.51
CA PHE A 331 -13.63 11.76 -5.77
C PHE A 331 -12.89 11.20 -4.57
N PRO A 332 -12.90 9.88 -4.38
CA PRO A 332 -12.17 9.22 -3.30
C PRO A 332 -10.65 9.31 -3.46
N ILE A 333 -9.94 9.41 -2.33
CA ILE A 333 -8.47 9.47 -2.28
C ILE A 333 -7.94 8.31 -1.42
N ILE A 334 -6.93 7.59 -1.93
CA ILE A 334 -6.12 6.68 -1.11
C ILE A 334 -4.89 7.46 -0.62
N GLY A 335 -4.79 7.66 0.70
CA GLY A 335 -3.70 8.40 1.33
C GLY A 335 -2.45 7.54 1.51
N VAL A 336 -1.30 7.99 1.00
CA VAL A 336 -0.02 7.29 1.10
C VAL A 336 1.09 8.28 1.44
N GLY A 337 1.94 7.94 2.41
CA GLY A 337 3.15 8.70 2.74
C GLY A 337 3.28 8.96 4.23
N GLY A 338 4.35 8.43 4.82
CA GLY A 338 4.75 8.67 6.20
C GLY A 338 3.88 8.02 7.28
N ILE A 339 3.03 7.06 6.96
CA ILE A 339 2.21 6.35 7.96
C ILE A 339 3.09 5.35 8.72
N SER A 340 3.28 5.58 10.00
CA SER A 340 4.05 4.77 10.95
C SER A 340 3.33 4.53 12.28
N SER A 341 2.10 5.02 12.41
CA SER A 341 1.24 4.86 13.58
C SER A 341 -0.24 4.97 13.20
N ALA A 342 -1.14 4.61 14.12
CA ALA A 342 -2.58 4.83 13.96
C ALA A 342 -2.91 6.32 13.78
N ARG A 343 -2.22 7.20 14.52
CA ARG A 343 -2.41 8.66 14.42
C ARG A 343 -2.10 9.18 13.01
N ASP A 344 -1.01 8.72 12.40
CA ASP A 344 -0.66 9.14 11.03
C ASP A 344 -1.74 8.72 10.02
N ALA A 345 -2.34 7.54 10.20
CA ALA A 345 -3.44 7.08 9.37
C ALA A 345 -4.71 7.93 9.56
N ILE A 346 -5.04 8.27 10.82
CA ILE A 346 -6.16 9.15 11.15
C ILE A 346 -5.96 10.54 10.51
N GLU A 347 -4.77 11.13 10.61
CA GLU A 347 -4.44 12.42 9.97
C GLU A 347 -4.70 12.41 8.45
N LYS A 348 -4.45 11.27 7.76
CA LYS A 348 -4.77 11.13 6.33
C LYS A 348 -6.27 11.11 6.07
N LEU A 349 -7.03 10.39 6.92
CA LEU A 349 -8.50 10.34 6.81
C LEU A 349 -9.14 11.70 7.10
N GLU A 350 -8.67 12.40 8.12
CA GLU A 350 -9.11 13.76 8.46
C GLU A 350 -8.77 14.78 7.35
N ALA A 351 -7.69 14.54 6.60
CA ALA A 351 -7.36 15.33 5.42
C ALA A 351 -8.24 15.02 4.19
N GLY A 352 -9.11 14.01 4.25
CA GLY A 352 -10.05 13.64 3.19
C GLY A 352 -9.74 12.32 2.48
N ALA A 353 -8.77 11.52 2.95
CA ALA A 353 -8.55 10.19 2.40
C ALA A 353 -9.69 9.24 2.78
N SER A 354 -10.11 8.39 1.85
CA SER A 354 -11.10 7.32 2.09
C SER A 354 -10.46 6.01 2.55
N LEU A 355 -9.24 5.74 2.10
CA LEU A 355 -8.41 4.59 2.40
C LEU A 355 -6.96 5.05 2.61
N VAL A 356 -6.13 4.22 3.24
CA VAL A 356 -4.70 4.49 3.45
C VAL A 356 -3.83 3.33 3.02
N GLN A 357 -2.59 3.61 2.61
CA GLN A 357 -1.60 2.58 2.30
C GLN A 357 -0.32 2.78 3.10
N VAL A 358 0.27 1.67 3.52
CA VAL A 358 1.52 1.61 4.28
C VAL A 358 2.63 0.98 3.43
N TYR A 359 3.86 1.50 3.55
CA TYR A 359 5.07 0.93 2.96
C TYR A 359 6.25 1.03 3.94
N SER A 360 6.95 2.17 3.97
CA SER A 360 8.16 2.37 4.78
C SER A 360 7.90 2.21 6.27
N GLY A 361 6.72 2.63 6.76
CA GLY A 361 6.34 2.43 8.16
C GLY A 361 6.40 0.97 8.59
N MET A 362 5.94 0.04 7.74
CA MET A 362 6.01 -1.39 8.04
C MET A 362 7.47 -1.90 8.11
N ILE A 363 8.39 -1.34 7.33
CA ILE A 363 9.82 -1.72 7.37
C ILE A 363 10.46 -1.25 8.69
N TYR A 364 10.07 -0.09 9.21
CA TYR A 364 10.63 0.47 10.44
C TYR A 364 9.95 -0.03 11.71
N GLU A 365 8.63 -0.14 11.72
CA GLU A 365 7.83 -0.52 12.89
C GLU A 365 7.50 -2.02 12.93
N GLY A 366 7.59 -2.72 11.79
CA GLY A 366 7.30 -4.15 11.68
C GLY A 366 5.87 -4.46 11.28
N PRO A 367 5.55 -5.77 11.13
CA PRO A 367 4.24 -6.23 10.62
C PRO A 367 3.07 -5.93 11.58
N GLY A 368 3.33 -5.71 12.87
CA GLY A 368 2.31 -5.34 13.86
C GLY A 368 1.71 -3.95 13.63
N LEU A 369 2.38 -3.07 12.86
CA LEU A 369 1.86 -1.75 12.51
C LEU A 369 0.45 -1.83 11.89
N ILE A 370 0.19 -2.85 11.08
CA ILE A 370 -1.10 -2.98 10.38
C ILE A 370 -2.24 -3.20 11.38
N ARG A 371 -1.99 -4.02 12.39
CA ARG A 371 -2.95 -4.26 13.47
C ARG A 371 -3.12 -3.02 14.33
N GLU A 372 -2.03 -2.38 14.76
CA GLU A 372 -2.05 -1.13 15.54
C GLU A 372 -2.89 -0.06 14.83
N VAL A 373 -2.66 0.15 13.53
CA VAL A 373 -3.42 1.11 12.74
C VAL A 373 -4.90 0.75 12.70
N LYS A 374 -5.26 -0.51 12.49
CA LYS A 374 -6.66 -0.95 12.48
C LYS A 374 -7.35 -0.76 13.84
N GLU A 375 -6.68 -1.10 14.93
CA GLU A 375 -7.22 -0.92 16.28
C GLU A 375 -7.46 0.56 16.59
N GLY A 376 -6.50 1.44 16.25
CA GLY A 376 -6.67 2.87 16.41
C GLY A 376 -7.79 3.45 15.53
N LEU A 377 -7.91 3.00 14.28
CA LEU A 377 -9.00 3.42 13.41
C LEU A 377 -10.36 2.92 13.90
N ALA A 378 -10.46 1.70 14.45
CA ALA A 378 -11.70 1.20 15.02
C ALA A 378 -12.15 2.02 16.24
N GLN A 379 -11.21 2.49 17.04
CA GLN A 379 -11.49 3.41 18.15
C GLN A 379 -11.95 4.77 17.62
N TYR A 380 -11.24 5.35 16.67
CA TYR A 380 -11.57 6.63 16.04
C TYR A 380 -12.97 6.63 15.41
N TYR A 381 -13.39 5.54 14.76
CA TYR A 381 -14.73 5.47 14.16
C TYR A 381 -15.88 5.22 15.16
N LYS A 382 -15.56 4.87 16.40
CA LYS A 382 -16.55 4.67 17.49
C LYS A 382 -16.65 5.87 18.43
N SER A 383 -15.67 6.81 18.36
CA SER A 383 -15.70 8.07 19.11
C SER A 383 -16.58 9.10 18.43
#